data_c814768cf538925a14e682cd8b87c8cc
#
_entry.id   c814768cf538925a14e682cd8b87c8cc
#
_cell.length_a   1.000
_cell.length_b   1.000
_cell.length_c   1.000
_cell.angle_alpha   90.00
_cell.angle_beta   90.00
_cell.angle_gamma   90.00
#
_symmetry.space_group_name_H-M   'P 1'
#
loop_
_entity.id
_entity.type
_entity.pdbx_description
1 polymer ?
#
loop_
_entity_poly.entity_id
_entity_poly.type
_entity_poly.pdbx_seq_one_letter_code
_entity_poly.pdbx_strand_id
1 'polypeptide(L)'
;MKIIHCADLHLDSQMTANLTKEQARERKREIIRTFTRMVEYAEKTGVRLIMISGDLFDTRNVSALARNTVRDMICTHPQIDFLYLRGNHDSDNFLSKLEEVTDNLLLFSDTWTAYRYGNIVISGIELSENNRATVYNSLVLGHEDFNIVMMHGQAGDYACRTQAENISLNQLKNKNIDYLALGHVHTFMQDKLDNRGTWCYCGCLEGRGFDECGPKGFVLLDVDEQTCRAQMQFVQMAARTLYTLEVDVSNVMTTREAAERMEEAVKQAQYPSGSLVKFVLTGFRS
;
A
#
# COMPACT_ATOMS: atom_id res chain seq x y z
N MET A 1 14.69 -6.31 14.20
CA MET A 1 14.92 -5.90 12.79
C MET A 1 13.74 -5.06 12.31
N LYS A 2 14.03 -3.90 11.70
CA LYS A 2 12.97 -3.03 11.17
C LYS A 2 12.64 -3.37 9.71
N ILE A 3 11.34 -3.44 9.41
CA ILE A 3 10.79 -3.82 8.10
C ILE A 3 9.67 -2.84 7.74
N ILE A 4 9.67 -2.33 6.53
CA ILE A 4 8.52 -1.58 5.97
C ILE A 4 7.63 -2.55 5.19
N HIS A 5 6.32 -2.47 5.43
CA HIS A 5 5.29 -3.06 4.60
C HIS A 5 4.53 -1.95 3.88
N CYS A 6 4.64 -1.89 2.57
CA CYS A 6 3.90 -1.01 1.68
C CYS A 6 3.25 -1.81 0.54
N ALA A 7 2.23 -1.25 -0.07
CA ALA A 7 1.51 -1.80 -1.22
C ALA A 7 0.79 -0.69 -1.96
N ASP A 8 0.21 -1.01 -3.10
CA ASP A 8 -0.70 -0.12 -3.83
C ASP A 8 -0.09 1.29 -4.07
N LEU A 9 1.20 1.29 -4.45
CA LEU A 9 1.92 2.54 -4.69
C LEU A 9 1.44 3.24 -5.96
N HIS A 10 0.99 2.45 -6.95
CA HIS A 10 0.43 2.92 -8.22
C HIS A 10 1.24 4.06 -8.84
N LEU A 11 2.55 3.91 -8.84
CA LEU A 11 3.44 4.89 -9.46
C LEU A 11 3.05 5.08 -10.93
N ASP A 12 3.05 6.32 -11.39
CA ASP A 12 2.62 6.72 -12.73
C ASP A 12 1.11 6.60 -13.02
N SER A 13 0.28 6.53 -11.97
CA SER A 13 -1.18 6.53 -12.08
C SER A 13 -1.68 7.72 -12.90
N GLN A 14 -2.70 7.48 -13.74
CA GLN A 14 -3.35 8.53 -14.50
C GLN A 14 -4.31 9.31 -13.59
N MET A 15 -3.89 10.50 -13.16
CA MET A 15 -4.72 11.41 -12.38
C MET A 15 -5.74 12.11 -13.29
N THR A 16 -6.88 11.45 -13.53
CA THR A 16 -7.85 11.94 -14.54
C THR A 16 -9.04 12.69 -13.97
N ALA A 17 -9.32 12.58 -12.66
CA ALA A 17 -10.54 13.11 -12.08
C ALA A 17 -10.38 14.57 -11.61
N ASN A 18 -11.13 15.49 -12.26
CA ASN A 18 -11.29 16.88 -11.81
C ASN A 18 -10.01 17.70 -11.64
N LEU A 19 -8.92 17.34 -12.33
CA LEU A 19 -7.65 18.04 -12.31
C LEU A 19 -7.33 18.61 -13.70
N THR A 20 -6.71 19.78 -13.74
CA THR A 20 -6.07 20.28 -14.95
C THR A 20 -4.88 19.40 -15.33
N LYS A 21 -4.43 19.45 -16.58
CA LYS A 21 -3.24 18.69 -17.02
C LYS A 21 -2.00 18.99 -16.18
N GLU A 22 -1.88 20.21 -15.72
CA GLU A 22 -0.74 20.68 -14.90
C GLU A 22 -0.83 20.12 -13.47
N GLN A 23 -2.00 20.20 -12.86
CA GLN A 23 -2.27 19.59 -11.55
C GLN A 23 -2.08 18.07 -11.58
N ALA A 24 -2.56 17.39 -12.62
CA ALA A 24 -2.37 15.95 -12.79
C ALA A 24 -0.86 15.57 -12.88
N ARG A 25 -0.06 16.36 -13.61
CA ARG A 25 1.40 16.15 -13.68
C ARG A 25 2.07 16.37 -12.32
N GLU A 26 1.67 17.38 -11.57
CA GLU A 26 2.24 17.61 -10.24
C GLU A 26 1.87 16.49 -9.27
N ARG A 27 0.61 16.02 -9.26
CA ARG A 27 0.20 14.89 -8.44
C ARG A 27 0.98 13.61 -8.77
N LYS A 28 1.23 13.32 -10.05
CA LYS A 28 2.09 12.19 -10.44
C LYS A 28 3.51 12.31 -9.87
N ARG A 29 4.09 13.51 -9.90
CA ARG A 29 5.40 13.74 -9.30
C ARG A 29 5.39 13.60 -7.77
N GLU A 30 4.31 14.03 -7.12
CA GLU A 30 4.15 13.88 -5.67
C GLU A 30 4.14 12.41 -5.26
N ILE A 31 3.44 11.53 -5.98
CA ILE A 31 3.44 10.07 -5.70
C ILE A 31 4.88 9.52 -5.79
N ILE A 32 5.61 9.86 -6.85
CA ILE A 32 7.00 9.41 -7.03
C ILE A 32 7.90 9.95 -5.91
N ARG A 33 7.75 11.23 -5.53
CA ARG A 33 8.51 11.83 -4.41
C ARG A 33 8.19 11.17 -3.07
N THR A 34 6.94 10.78 -2.86
CA THR A 34 6.55 10.10 -1.62
C THR A 34 7.19 8.72 -1.51
N PHE A 35 7.30 7.98 -2.63
CA PHE A 35 8.09 6.75 -2.68
C PHE A 35 9.57 7.00 -2.33
N THR A 36 10.20 7.99 -2.94
CA THR A 36 11.59 8.38 -2.62
C THR A 36 11.76 8.71 -1.14
N ARG A 37 10.86 9.52 -0.57
CA ARG A 37 10.87 9.85 0.87
C ARG A 37 10.71 8.64 1.78
N MET A 38 9.92 7.64 1.37
CA MET A 38 9.77 6.39 2.12
C MET A 38 11.09 5.61 2.15
N VAL A 39 11.81 5.52 1.03
CA VAL A 39 13.12 4.84 0.97
C VAL A 39 14.18 5.61 1.77
N GLU A 40 14.21 6.94 1.66
CA GLU A 40 15.08 7.79 2.49
C GLU A 40 14.76 7.66 4.00
N TYR A 41 13.49 7.53 4.36
CA TYR A 41 13.08 7.25 5.73
C TYR A 41 13.61 5.89 6.19
N ALA A 42 13.51 4.87 5.33
CA ALA A 42 14.03 3.53 5.62
C ALA A 42 15.53 3.58 5.93
N GLU A 43 16.32 4.26 5.11
CA GLU A 43 17.76 4.44 5.33
C GLU A 43 18.05 5.16 6.67
N LYS A 44 17.42 6.31 6.89
CA LYS A 44 17.63 7.13 8.11
C LYS A 44 17.24 6.42 9.40
N THR A 45 16.27 5.51 9.35
CA THR A 45 15.78 4.80 10.56
C THR A 45 16.34 3.40 10.73
N GLY A 46 17.23 2.97 9.82
CA GLY A 46 17.88 1.66 9.88
C GLY A 46 16.95 0.51 9.54
N VAL A 47 16.00 0.73 8.64
CA VAL A 47 15.17 -0.33 8.04
C VAL A 47 16.04 -1.20 7.15
N ARG A 48 15.90 -2.53 7.28
CA ARG A 48 16.66 -3.52 6.52
C ARG A 48 15.90 -4.08 5.33
N LEU A 49 14.56 -4.05 5.39
CA LEU A 49 13.68 -4.64 4.40
C LEU A 49 12.54 -3.71 4.07
N ILE A 50 12.22 -3.61 2.78
CA ILE A 50 10.99 -3.00 2.27
C ILE A 50 10.20 -4.07 1.53
N MET A 51 9.05 -4.46 2.07
CA MET A 51 8.10 -5.38 1.45
C MET A 51 7.10 -4.57 0.63
N ILE A 52 7.00 -4.85 -0.66
CA ILE A 52 6.05 -4.26 -1.59
C ILE A 52 5.02 -5.34 -1.95
N SER A 53 3.86 -5.31 -1.30
CA SER A 53 2.82 -6.33 -1.46
C SER A 53 1.89 -6.03 -2.64
N GLY A 54 2.46 -5.79 -3.81
CA GLY A 54 1.76 -5.61 -5.09
C GLY A 54 1.43 -4.17 -5.46
N ASP A 55 1.04 -4.01 -6.71
CA ASP A 55 0.61 -2.76 -7.35
C ASP A 55 1.63 -1.61 -7.19
N LEU A 56 2.87 -1.91 -7.56
CA LEU A 56 3.94 -0.91 -7.62
C LEU A 56 3.64 0.15 -8.71
N PHE A 57 3.08 -0.28 -9.84
CA PHE A 57 2.68 0.58 -10.96
C PHE A 57 1.20 0.42 -11.31
N ASP A 58 0.62 1.45 -11.95
CA ASP A 58 -0.81 1.46 -12.31
C ASP A 58 -1.05 1.16 -13.80
N THR A 59 -0.02 1.15 -14.62
CA THR A 59 -0.16 1.02 -16.08
C THR A 59 0.84 0.05 -16.69
N ARG A 60 0.43 -0.58 -17.82
CA ARG A 60 1.34 -1.41 -18.63
C ARG A 60 2.48 -0.59 -19.25
N ASN A 61 2.27 0.71 -19.48
CA ASN A 61 3.24 1.62 -20.07
C ASN A 61 3.78 2.59 -19.02
N VAL A 62 4.62 2.08 -18.14
CA VAL A 62 5.27 2.86 -17.07
C VAL A 62 6.20 3.91 -17.67
N SER A 63 6.10 5.17 -17.22
CA SER A 63 6.99 6.23 -17.67
C SER A 63 8.45 5.95 -17.32
N ALA A 64 9.36 6.47 -18.13
CA ALA A 64 10.79 6.35 -17.84
C ALA A 64 11.15 6.99 -16.49
N LEU A 65 10.47 8.07 -16.11
CA LEU A 65 10.69 8.72 -14.81
C LEU A 65 10.37 7.77 -13.66
N ALA A 66 9.17 7.20 -13.62
CA ALA A 66 8.74 6.31 -12.53
C ALA A 66 9.66 5.08 -12.45
N ARG A 67 9.90 4.43 -13.59
CA ARG A 67 10.76 3.25 -13.68
C ARG A 67 12.19 3.53 -13.23
N ASN A 68 12.80 4.61 -13.73
CA ASN A 68 14.16 4.96 -13.38
C ASN A 68 14.27 5.36 -11.90
N THR A 69 13.29 6.08 -11.35
CA THR A 69 13.28 6.41 -9.92
C THR A 69 13.26 5.14 -9.05
N VAL A 70 12.40 4.17 -9.36
CA VAL A 70 12.37 2.90 -8.59
C VAL A 70 13.71 2.18 -8.69
N ARG A 71 14.24 2.01 -9.91
CA ARG A 71 15.55 1.41 -10.13
C ARG A 71 16.65 2.13 -9.34
N ASP A 72 16.73 3.45 -9.47
CA ASP A 72 17.76 4.24 -8.84
C ASP A 72 17.68 4.15 -7.30
N MET A 73 16.46 4.14 -6.72
CA MET A 73 16.28 3.93 -5.27
C MET A 73 16.77 2.56 -4.81
N ILE A 74 16.51 1.50 -5.57
CA ILE A 74 17.00 0.15 -5.24
C ILE A 74 18.54 0.10 -5.36
N CYS A 75 19.10 0.58 -6.47
CA CYS A 75 20.53 0.54 -6.74
C CYS A 75 21.37 1.36 -5.74
N THR A 76 20.86 2.52 -5.32
CA THR A 76 21.59 3.42 -4.42
C THR A 76 21.47 3.07 -2.95
N HIS A 77 20.62 2.09 -2.60
CA HIS A 77 20.41 1.62 -1.23
C HIS A 77 20.72 0.12 -1.07
N PRO A 78 21.93 -0.35 -1.39
CA PRO A 78 22.28 -1.79 -1.38
C PRO A 78 22.16 -2.43 0.01
N GLN A 79 22.08 -1.63 1.08
CA GLN A 79 21.89 -2.09 2.47
C GLN A 79 20.43 -2.40 2.80
N ILE A 80 19.49 -2.08 1.91
CA ILE A 80 18.05 -2.35 2.07
C ILE A 80 17.65 -3.39 1.02
N ASP A 81 17.09 -4.50 1.45
CA ASP A 81 16.49 -5.48 0.55
C ASP A 81 15.04 -5.08 0.22
N PHE A 82 14.72 -5.13 -1.06
CA PHE A 82 13.37 -4.86 -1.57
C PHE A 82 12.73 -6.19 -1.98
N LEU A 83 11.72 -6.60 -1.22
CA LEU A 83 10.95 -7.81 -1.51
C LEU A 83 9.70 -7.40 -2.28
N TYR A 84 9.61 -7.79 -3.54
CA TYR A 84 8.53 -7.37 -4.40
C TYR A 84 7.69 -8.54 -4.90
N LEU A 85 6.39 -8.46 -4.63
CA LEU A 85 5.35 -9.34 -5.12
C LEU A 85 4.47 -8.52 -6.07
N ARG A 86 4.16 -9.06 -7.25
CA ARG A 86 3.30 -8.37 -8.22
C ARG A 86 1.84 -8.35 -7.77
N GLY A 87 1.18 -7.24 -8.03
CA GLY A 87 -0.27 -7.09 -7.97
C GLY A 87 -0.91 -7.24 -9.36
N ASN A 88 -2.21 -7.05 -9.42
CA ASN A 88 -2.98 -7.21 -10.65
C ASN A 88 -2.76 -6.08 -11.68
N HIS A 89 -2.23 -4.93 -11.26
CA HIS A 89 -1.86 -3.82 -12.15
C HIS A 89 -0.43 -3.93 -12.70
N ASP A 90 0.45 -4.71 -12.08
CA ASP A 90 1.84 -4.81 -12.48
C ASP A 90 2.03 -5.66 -13.74
N SER A 91 2.92 -5.21 -14.63
CA SER A 91 3.23 -5.92 -15.87
C SER A 91 4.59 -6.61 -15.85
N ASP A 92 4.71 -7.75 -16.55
CA ASP A 92 5.96 -8.51 -16.62
C ASP A 92 7.14 -7.75 -17.24
N ASN A 93 6.85 -6.82 -18.18
CA ASN A 93 7.90 -6.06 -18.89
C ASN A 93 8.71 -5.11 -18.00
N PHE A 94 8.24 -4.79 -16.80
CA PHE A 94 8.99 -3.96 -15.87
C PHE A 94 9.99 -4.80 -15.06
N LEU A 95 9.59 -5.99 -14.62
CA LEU A 95 10.39 -6.87 -13.78
C LEU A 95 11.69 -7.32 -14.44
N SER A 96 11.64 -7.72 -15.71
CA SER A 96 12.83 -8.18 -16.44
C SER A 96 13.93 -7.11 -16.51
N LYS A 97 13.54 -5.82 -16.51
CA LYS A 97 14.49 -4.70 -16.52
C LYS A 97 15.05 -4.36 -15.14
N LEU A 98 14.37 -4.72 -14.06
CA LEU A 98 14.86 -4.54 -12.69
C LEU A 98 15.72 -5.72 -12.25
N GLU A 99 15.38 -6.95 -12.63
CA GLU A 99 16.14 -8.16 -12.31
C GLU A 99 17.60 -8.10 -12.80
N GLU A 100 17.85 -7.38 -13.89
CA GLU A 100 19.20 -7.18 -14.42
C GLU A 100 20.05 -6.19 -13.59
N VAL A 101 19.50 -5.61 -12.52
CA VAL A 101 20.10 -4.40 -11.96
C VAL A 101 20.75 -4.59 -10.60
N THR A 102 20.21 -5.40 -9.65
CA THR A 102 20.78 -5.49 -8.29
C THR A 102 20.37 -6.75 -7.53
N ASP A 103 21.32 -7.24 -6.67
CA ASP A 103 21.11 -8.41 -5.79
C ASP A 103 20.15 -8.15 -4.63
N ASN A 104 19.83 -6.89 -4.33
CA ASN A 104 18.93 -6.51 -3.23
C ASN A 104 17.46 -6.36 -3.67
N LEU A 105 17.11 -6.72 -4.92
CA LEU A 105 15.74 -6.88 -5.37
C LEU A 105 15.35 -8.35 -5.36
N LEU A 106 14.49 -8.73 -4.45
CA LEU A 106 14.05 -10.10 -4.22
C LEU A 106 12.61 -10.27 -4.68
N LEU A 107 12.38 -11.20 -5.61
CA LEU A 107 11.11 -11.37 -6.30
C LEU A 107 10.37 -12.62 -5.83
N PHE A 108 9.06 -12.57 -5.92
CA PHE A 108 8.19 -13.70 -5.74
C PHE A 108 7.61 -14.17 -7.09
N SER A 109 7.01 -15.35 -7.09
CA SER A 109 6.43 -15.95 -8.28
C SER A 109 5.09 -16.62 -7.96
N ASP A 110 4.54 -17.38 -8.89
CA ASP A 110 3.32 -18.19 -8.72
C ASP A 110 3.53 -19.46 -7.87
N THR A 111 4.73 -19.63 -7.31
CA THR A 111 5.05 -20.67 -6.31
C THR A 111 5.57 -20.01 -5.03
N TRP A 112 5.31 -20.65 -3.87
CA TRP A 112 5.82 -20.14 -2.60
C TRP A 112 7.33 -19.99 -2.62
N THR A 113 7.79 -18.77 -2.45
CA THR A 113 9.20 -18.42 -2.30
C THR A 113 9.41 -17.85 -0.91
N ALA A 114 10.49 -18.22 -0.23
CA ALA A 114 10.80 -17.76 1.12
C ALA A 114 12.21 -17.18 1.20
N TYR A 115 12.33 -16.03 1.85
CA TYR A 115 13.59 -15.37 2.19
C TYR A 115 13.76 -15.36 3.70
N ARG A 116 14.97 -15.75 4.17
CA ARG A 116 15.24 -15.92 5.60
C ARG A 116 16.26 -14.90 6.09
N TYR A 117 15.94 -14.26 7.21
CA TYR A 117 16.79 -13.32 7.94
C TYR A 117 16.84 -13.73 9.42
N GLY A 118 17.82 -14.57 9.76
CA GLY A 118 17.86 -15.18 11.10
C GLY A 118 16.60 -16.00 11.39
N ASN A 119 15.86 -15.62 12.42
CA ASN A 119 14.59 -16.26 12.81
C ASN A 119 13.35 -15.63 12.13
N ILE A 120 13.54 -14.69 11.21
CA ILE A 120 12.44 -14.10 10.43
C ILE A 120 12.40 -14.74 9.06
N VAL A 121 11.24 -15.27 8.70
CA VAL A 121 10.99 -15.87 7.38
C VAL A 121 9.89 -15.09 6.67
N ILE A 122 10.18 -14.62 5.46
CA ILE A 122 9.22 -13.88 4.64
C ILE A 122 8.88 -14.76 3.43
N SER A 123 7.65 -15.27 3.43
CA SER A 123 7.13 -16.12 2.36
C SER A 123 6.12 -15.35 1.53
N GLY A 124 6.22 -15.42 0.22
CA GLY A 124 5.30 -14.75 -0.69
C GLY A 124 4.92 -15.62 -1.87
N ILE A 125 3.75 -15.35 -2.43
CA ILE A 125 3.24 -15.99 -3.64
C ILE A 125 2.36 -15.01 -4.43
N GLU A 126 2.54 -15.00 -5.74
CA GLU A 126 1.65 -14.30 -6.65
C GLU A 126 0.45 -15.19 -6.99
N LEU A 127 -0.75 -14.70 -6.69
CA LEU A 127 -1.97 -15.46 -6.94
C LEU A 127 -2.28 -15.53 -8.43
N SER A 128 -2.62 -16.72 -8.90
CA SER A 128 -3.02 -16.99 -10.28
C SER A 128 -4.14 -18.03 -10.34
N GLU A 129 -4.80 -18.15 -11.48
CA GLU A 129 -5.77 -19.22 -11.68
C GLU A 129 -5.16 -20.61 -11.51
N ASN A 130 -3.87 -20.77 -11.81
CA ASN A 130 -3.17 -22.05 -11.79
C ASN A 130 -2.85 -22.53 -10.37
N ASN A 131 -2.51 -21.62 -9.44
CA ASN A 131 -2.10 -22.00 -8.07
C ASN A 131 -3.21 -21.90 -7.02
N ARG A 132 -4.31 -21.26 -7.34
CA ARG A 132 -5.42 -20.94 -6.45
C ARG A 132 -5.98 -22.14 -5.67
N ALA A 133 -6.10 -23.28 -6.30
CA ALA A 133 -6.64 -24.48 -5.67
C ALA A 133 -5.69 -25.08 -4.62
N THR A 134 -4.39 -24.82 -4.73
CA THR A 134 -3.33 -25.45 -3.93
C THR A 134 -2.60 -24.50 -3.00
N VAL A 135 -2.72 -23.17 -3.21
CA VAL A 135 -1.95 -22.14 -2.53
C VAL A 135 -1.94 -22.28 -1.01
N TYR A 136 -3.09 -22.54 -0.39
CA TYR A 136 -3.17 -22.67 1.07
C TYR A 136 -2.60 -23.99 1.59
N ASN A 137 -2.76 -25.07 0.83
CA ASN A 137 -2.28 -26.40 1.23
C ASN A 137 -0.77 -26.57 1.07
N SER A 138 -0.18 -25.83 0.14
CA SER A 138 1.26 -25.86 -0.13
C SER A 138 2.07 -24.90 0.76
N LEU A 139 1.41 -24.04 1.55
CA LEU A 139 2.09 -23.17 2.51
C LEU A 139 2.55 -23.97 3.73
N VAL A 140 3.86 -24.06 3.93
CA VAL A 140 4.50 -24.73 5.07
C VAL A 140 5.43 -23.74 5.78
N LEU A 141 5.15 -23.44 7.04
CA LEU A 141 5.89 -22.48 7.87
C LEU A 141 6.37 -23.12 9.17
N GLY A 142 7.61 -22.83 9.55
CA GLY A 142 8.21 -23.29 10.80
C GLY A 142 7.53 -22.65 12.03
N HIS A 143 7.31 -23.43 13.08
CA HIS A 143 6.66 -22.95 14.31
C HIS A 143 7.56 -21.97 15.10
N GLU A 144 8.88 -22.21 15.07
CA GLU A 144 9.86 -21.45 15.86
C GLU A 144 10.26 -20.11 15.22
N ASP A 145 9.94 -19.92 13.95
CA ASP A 145 10.28 -18.70 13.21
C ASP A 145 9.21 -17.61 13.42
N PHE A 146 9.60 -16.36 13.26
CA PHE A 146 8.66 -15.27 13.03
C PHE A 146 8.31 -15.24 11.54
N ASN A 147 7.11 -15.67 11.21
CA ASN A 147 6.67 -15.86 9.83
C ASN A 147 5.85 -14.67 9.32
N ILE A 148 6.36 -14.02 8.30
CA ILE A 148 5.65 -13.02 7.50
C ILE A 148 5.19 -13.69 6.20
N VAL A 149 3.92 -13.53 5.86
CA VAL A 149 3.37 -14.00 4.58
C VAL A 149 2.92 -12.80 3.76
N MET A 150 3.39 -12.68 2.53
CA MET A 150 3.03 -11.63 1.59
C MET A 150 2.08 -12.16 0.53
N MET A 151 0.95 -11.49 0.34
CA MET A 151 -0.04 -11.78 -0.72
C MET A 151 -0.69 -10.49 -1.21
N HIS A 152 -1.17 -10.49 -2.46
CA HIS A 152 -1.95 -9.38 -3.02
C HIS A 152 -3.34 -9.88 -3.42
N GLY A 153 -4.38 -9.25 -2.91
CA GLY A 153 -5.78 -9.57 -3.23
C GLY A 153 -6.76 -9.19 -2.13
N GLN A 154 -8.03 -9.40 -2.42
CA GLN A 154 -9.15 -9.10 -1.52
C GLN A 154 -9.29 -10.21 -0.47
N ALA A 155 -9.02 -9.89 0.79
CA ALA A 155 -9.32 -10.81 1.90
C ALA A 155 -10.81 -10.80 2.23
N GLY A 156 -11.40 -11.98 2.34
CA GLY A 156 -12.80 -12.15 2.72
C GLY A 156 -13.41 -13.42 2.15
N ASP A 157 -14.51 -13.85 2.76
CA ASP A 157 -15.31 -14.99 2.29
C ASP A 157 -16.36 -14.56 1.25
N TYR A 158 -16.36 -13.30 0.82
CA TYR A 158 -17.30 -12.74 -0.14
C TYR A 158 -16.81 -12.95 -1.58
N ALA A 159 -17.73 -13.38 -2.44
CA ALA A 159 -17.48 -13.56 -3.86
C ALA A 159 -17.06 -12.22 -4.51
N CYS A 160 -15.78 -12.06 -4.76
CA CYS A 160 -15.25 -10.95 -5.53
C CYS A 160 -15.52 -11.17 -7.03
N ARG A 161 -15.62 -10.10 -7.84
CA ARG A 161 -15.90 -10.16 -9.28
C ARG A 161 -14.87 -10.99 -10.06
N THR A 162 -13.64 -11.07 -9.57
CA THR A 162 -12.58 -11.94 -10.10
C THR A 162 -12.18 -12.93 -9.01
N GLN A 163 -12.48 -14.19 -9.25
CA GLN A 163 -12.19 -15.24 -8.28
C GLN A 163 -10.67 -15.42 -8.02
N ALA A 164 -9.77 -14.98 -8.91
CA ALA A 164 -8.31 -15.17 -8.81
C ALA A 164 -7.66 -14.35 -7.70
N GLU A 165 -8.25 -13.22 -7.30
CA GLU A 165 -7.69 -12.28 -6.32
C GLU A 165 -8.29 -12.43 -4.91
N ASN A 166 -9.12 -13.45 -4.68
CA ASN A 166 -9.75 -13.63 -3.38
C ASN A 166 -8.88 -14.45 -2.42
N ILE A 167 -8.58 -13.87 -1.24
CA ILE A 167 -7.76 -14.50 -0.20
C ILE A 167 -8.66 -14.98 0.94
N SER A 168 -8.68 -16.29 1.17
CA SER A 168 -9.41 -16.89 2.28
C SER A 168 -8.61 -16.82 3.57
N LEU A 169 -8.95 -15.88 4.44
CA LEU A 169 -8.34 -15.79 5.77
C LEU A 169 -8.55 -17.08 6.59
N ASN A 170 -9.70 -17.74 6.43
CA ASN A 170 -9.98 -18.98 7.15
C ASN A 170 -9.01 -20.11 6.80
N GLN A 171 -8.54 -20.19 5.55
CA GLN A 171 -7.56 -21.20 5.15
C GLN A 171 -6.12 -20.86 5.57
N LEU A 172 -5.86 -19.63 5.99
CA LEU A 172 -4.56 -19.16 6.49
C LEU A 172 -4.45 -19.25 8.03
N LYS A 173 -5.56 -19.43 8.75
CA LYS A 173 -5.55 -19.61 10.21
C LYS A 173 -4.77 -20.85 10.62
N ASN A 174 -4.08 -20.74 11.76
CA ASN A 174 -3.30 -21.82 12.39
C ASN A 174 -2.17 -22.39 11.51
N LYS A 175 -1.64 -21.57 10.59
CA LYS A 175 -0.50 -21.92 9.72
C LYS A 175 0.83 -21.33 10.19
N ASN A 176 0.96 -20.96 11.46
CA ASN A 176 2.14 -20.33 12.06
C ASN A 176 2.49 -18.95 11.45
N ILE A 177 1.50 -18.21 10.97
CA ILE A 177 1.69 -16.85 10.45
C ILE A 177 1.68 -15.89 11.63
N ASP A 178 2.71 -15.04 11.77
CA ASP A 178 2.76 -13.95 12.75
C ASP A 178 2.23 -12.63 12.15
N TYR A 179 2.55 -12.40 10.88
CA TYR A 179 2.11 -11.22 10.15
C TYR A 179 1.75 -11.55 8.70
N LEU A 180 0.49 -11.30 8.32
CA LEU A 180 0.03 -11.44 6.94
C LEU A 180 0.01 -10.05 6.29
N ALA A 181 0.99 -9.80 5.42
CA ALA A 181 1.16 -8.55 4.70
C ALA A 181 0.34 -8.58 3.39
N LEU A 182 -0.72 -7.80 3.34
CA LEU A 182 -1.67 -7.76 2.23
C LEU A 182 -1.60 -6.43 1.46
N GLY A 183 -1.70 -6.49 0.13
CA GLY A 183 -2.00 -5.38 -0.77
C GLY A 183 -3.35 -5.56 -1.47
N HIS A 184 -3.78 -4.57 -2.26
CA HIS A 184 -5.05 -4.48 -3.00
C HIS A 184 -6.08 -3.52 -2.36
N VAL A 185 -6.12 -3.39 -1.05
CA VAL A 185 -7.05 -2.47 -0.37
C VAL A 185 -6.32 -1.18 0.01
N HIS A 186 -6.73 -0.07 -0.58
CA HIS A 186 -6.06 1.24 -0.47
C HIS A 186 -6.27 1.96 0.88
N THR A 187 -6.89 1.28 1.83
CA THR A 187 -7.14 1.81 3.18
C THR A 187 -6.41 0.97 4.21
N PHE A 188 -5.72 1.61 5.15
CA PHE A 188 -5.10 0.90 6.26
C PHE A 188 -6.15 0.15 7.08
N MET A 189 -5.97 -1.15 7.20
CA MET A 189 -6.84 -2.04 7.98
C MET A 189 -6.01 -3.15 8.59
N GLN A 190 -6.35 -3.55 9.81
CA GLN A 190 -5.72 -4.70 10.47
C GLN A 190 -6.70 -5.38 11.40
N ASP A 191 -6.53 -6.69 11.59
CA ASP A 191 -7.23 -7.45 12.60
C ASP A 191 -6.47 -8.75 12.90
N LYS A 192 -6.91 -9.47 13.92
CA LYS A 192 -6.36 -10.79 14.25
C LYS A 192 -6.65 -11.79 13.15
N LEU A 193 -5.63 -12.53 12.73
CA LEU A 193 -5.79 -13.70 11.87
C LEU A 193 -6.25 -14.91 12.71
N ASP A 194 -5.54 -15.14 13.81
CA ASP A 194 -5.80 -16.21 14.79
C ASP A 194 -5.19 -15.84 16.15
N ASN A 195 -4.89 -16.82 16.99
CA ASN A 195 -4.27 -16.60 18.32
C ASN A 195 -2.81 -16.14 18.22
N ARG A 196 -2.12 -16.39 17.10
CA ARG A 196 -0.72 -16.07 16.89
C ARG A 196 -0.55 -14.82 16.04
N GLY A 197 -1.28 -14.68 14.95
CA GLY A 197 -1.01 -13.75 13.91
C GLY A 197 -2.03 -12.63 13.71
N THR A 198 -1.57 -11.62 12.98
CA THR A 198 -2.37 -10.46 12.54
C THR A 198 -2.29 -10.35 11.02
N TRP A 199 -3.40 -10.03 10.36
CA TRP A 199 -3.40 -9.61 8.96
C TRP A 199 -3.47 -8.08 8.87
N CYS A 200 -2.85 -7.52 7.84
CA CYS A 200 -2.79 -6.08 7.65
C CYS A 200 -2.76 -5.70 6.17
N TYR A 201 -3.66 -4.81 5.79
CA TYR A 201 -3.53 -3.96 4.62
C TYR A 201 -2.85 -2.66 5.03
N CYS A 202 -1.71 -2.34 4.45
CA CYS A 202 -1.03 -1.07 4.73
C CYS A 202 -1.72 0.13 4.08
N GLY A 203 -2.62 -0.10 3.12
CA GLY A 203 -3.20 0.94 2.27
C GLY A 203 -2.24 1.43 1.20
N CYS A 204 -2.66 2.40 0.42
CA CYS A 204 -1.80 3.05 -0.57
C CYS A 204 -0.88 4.11 0.08
N LEU A 205 0.24 4.40 -0.59
CA LEU A 205 1.23 5.37 -0.09
C LEU A 205 0.78 6.82 -0.25
N GLU A 206 -0.02 7.12 -1.29
CA GLU A 206 -0.63 8.41 -1.60
C GLU A 206 -2.08 8.24 -2.04
N GLY A 207 -2.98 9.11 -1.59
CA GLY A 207 -4.36 9.14 -2.10
C GLY A 207 -4.40 9.73 -3.50
N ARG A 208 -5.02 9.03 -4.45
CA ARG A 208 -5.12 9.43 -5.86
C ARG A 208 -6.42 10.17 -6.18
N GLY A 209 -7.48 9.88 -5.46
CA GLY A 209 -8.81 10.45 -5.62
C GLY A 209 -9.59 10.51 -4.31
N PHE A 210 -10.75 11.14 -4.34
CA PHE A 210 -11.62 11.30 -3.15
C PHE A 210 -12.37 10.03 -2.73
N ASP A 211 -12.16 8.94 -3.38
CA ASP A 211 -12.46 7.57 -2.95
C ASP A 211 -11.37 7.00 -2.03
N GLU A 212 -10.19 7.63 -1.99
CA GLU A 212 -9.05 7.26 -1.15
C GLU A 212 -8.77 8.31 -0.07
N CYS A 213 -9.80 8.83 0.61
CA CYS A 213 -9.66 9.81 1.68
C CYS A 213 -8.91 9.26 2.91
N GLY A 214 -8.44 10.19 3.75
CA GLY A 214 -7.78 9.90 5.02
C GLY A 214 -6.26 9.73 4.93
N PRO A 215 -5.61 9.36 6.06
CA PRO A 215 -4.16 9.21 6.13
C PRO A 215 -3.68 8.07 5.22
N LYS A 216 -2.56 8.31 4.52
CA LYS A 216 -1.91 7.36 3.62
C LYS A 216 -0.43 7.24 3.99
N GLY A 217 0.13 6.04 3.80
CA GLY A 217 1.50 5.76 4.22
C GLY A 217 1.84 4.29 4.14
N PHE A 218 2.60 3.81 5.11
CA PHE A 218 3.07 2.44 5.18
C PHE A 218 3.05 1.92 6.64
N VAL A 219 3.24 0.63 6.81
CA VAL A 219 3.40 0.01 8.13
C VAL A 219 4.88 -0.24 8.39
N LEU A 220 5.37 0.21 9.54
CA LEU A 220 6.69 -0.14 10.08
C LEU A 220 6.52 -1.26 11.09
N LEU A 221 7.20 -2.37 10.85
CA LEU A 221 7.35 -3.47 11.80
C LEU A 221 8.72 -3.37 12.44
N ASP A 222 8.78 -3.46 13.76
CA ASP A 222 10.03 -3.67 14.50
C ASP A 222 9.97 -5.05 15.16
N VAL A 223 10.68 -6.00 14.54
CA VAL A 223 10.68 -7.41 14.95
C VAL A 223 11.87 -7.67 15.85
N ASP A 224 11.60 -8.12 17.06
CA ASP A 224 12.60 -8.65 17.97
C ASP A 224 12.92 -10.10 17.58
N GLU A 225 14.12 -10.31 17.05
CA GLU A 225 14.58 -11.61 16.55
C GLU A 225 14.77 -12.65 17.66
N GLN A 226 14.95 -12.23 18.91
CA GLN A 226 15.15 -13.15 20.06
C GLN A 226 13.80 -13.65 20.60
N THR A 227 12.82 -12.75 20.69
CA THR A 227 11.50 -13.08 21.27
C THR A 227 10.47 -13.46 20.24
N CYS A 228 10.77 -13.32 18.94
CA CYS A 228 9.84 -13.49 17.83
C CYS A 228 8.55 -12.66 18.01
N ARG A 229 8.69 -11.41 18.48
CA ARG A 229 7.59 -10.46 18.66
C ARG A 229 7.81 -9.24 17.80
N ALA A 230 6.74 -8.67 17.29
CA ALA A 230 6.79 -7.45 16.52
C ALA A 230 5.96 -6.33 17.16
N GLN A 231 6.48 -5.11 17.07
CA GLN A 231 5.69 -3.90 17.23
C GLN A 231 5.34 -3.37 15.85
N MET A 232 4.09 -2.94 15.68
CA MET A 232 3.58 -2.43 14.42
C MET A 232 3.14 -0.98 14.60
N GLN A 233 3.56 -0.11 13.68
CA GLN A 233 3.20 1.29 13.64
C GLN A 233 2.81 1.69 12.21
N PHE A 234 1.64 2.32 12.04
CA PHE A 234 1.32 3.02 10.80
C PHE A 234 2.07 4.35 10.75
N VAL A 235 2.83 4.57 9.68
CA VAL A 235 3.59 5.81 9.44
C VAL A 235 2.93 6.57 8.30
N GLN A 236 2.31 7.70 8.62
CA GLN A 236 1.75 8.57 7.61
C GLN A 236 2.89 9.21 6.79
N MET A 237 2.84 9.06 5.47
CA MET A 237 3.89 9.52 4.56
C MET A 237 3.36 10.38 3.42
N ALA A 238 2.06 10.34 3.13
CA ALA A 238 1.47 11.07 2.01
C ALA A 238 1.81 12.56 2.01
N ALA A 239 2.08 13.11 0.84
CA ALA A 239 2.31 14.54 0.65
C ALA A 239 1.03 15.34 0.90
N ARG A 240 -0.12 14.76 0.58
CA ARG A 240 -1.44 15.37 0.78
C ARG A 240 -2.42 14.37 1.38
N THR A 241 -3.25 14.85 2.30
CA THR A 241 -4.40 14.09 2.78
C THR A 241 -5.67 14.61 2.10
N LEU A 242 -6.50 13.67 1.64
CA LEU A 242 -7.77 13.96 0.98
C LEU A 242 -8.91 13.84 1.98
N TYR A 243 -9.84 14.80 1.95
CA TYR A 243 -11.00 14.83 2.83
C TYR A 243 -12.28 15.08 2.03
N THR A 244 -13.37 14.48 2.47
CA THR A 244 -14.72 14.86 2.04
C THR A 244 -15.37 15.63 3.18
N LEU A 245 -15.89 16.83 2.89
CA LEU A 245 -16.53 17.69 3.88
C LEU A 245 -17.97 17.96 3.44
N GLU A 246 -18.91 17.51 4.25
CA GLU A 246 -20.32 17.81 4.07
C GLU A 246 -20.65 19.21 4.62
N VAL A 247 -21.35 20.00 3.82
CA VAL A 247 -21.76 21.36 4.19
C VAL A 247 -23.25 21.49 3.94
N ASP A 248 -24.01 21.74 5.01
CA ASP A 248 -25.44 22.03 4.92
C ASP A 248 -25.66 23.44 4.37
N VAL A 249 -26.26 23.51 3.19
CA VAL A 249 -26.64 24.76 2.52
C VAL A 249 -28.14 25.04 2.59
N SER A 250 -28.85 24.44 3.55
CA SER A 250 -30.25 24.75 3.81
C SER A 250 -30.42 26.25 4.09
N ASN A 251 -31.47 26.86 3.51
CA ASN A 251 -31.79 28.30 3.63
C ASN A 251 -30.71 29.26 3.09
N VAL A 252 -29.75 28.75 2.26
CA VAL A 252 -28.81 29.61 1.56
C VAL A 252 -29.49 30.19 0.30
N MET A 253 -29.52 31.49 0.20
CA MET A 253 -30.19 32.20 -0.91
C MET A 253 -29.23 32.53 -2.07
N THR A 254 -27.96 32.69 -1.77
CA THR A 254 -26.97 33.13 -2.73
C THR A 254 -25.73 32.21 -2.79
N THR A 255 -25.07 32.21 -3.96
CA THR A 255 -23.78 31.50 -4.15
C THR A 255 -22.72 32.01 -3.16
N ARG A 256 -22.78 33.31 -2.82
CA ARG A 256 -21.84 33.91 -1.88
C ARG A 256 -22.02 33.33 -0.47
N GLU A 257 -23.26 33.23 0.03
CA GLU A 257 -23.55 32.64 1.35
C GLU A 257 -23.12 31.15 1.39
N ALA A 258 -23.30 30.42 0.26
CA ALA A 258 -22.79 29.03 0.16
C ALA A 258 -21.28 28.99 0.30
N ALA A 259 -20.56 29.87 -0.40
CA ALA A 259 -19.11 29.94 -0.33
C ALA A 259 -18.63 30.30 1.10
N GLU A 260 -19.27 31.29 1.75
CA GLU A 260 -18.95 31.67 3.13
C GLU A 260 -19.14 30.49 4.12
N ARG A 261 -20.21 29.70 3.96
CA ARG A 261 -20.39 28.46 4.78
C ARG A 261 -19.33 27.42 4.51
N MET A 262 -18.94 27.21 3.25
CA MET A 262 -17.87 26.27 2.91
C MET A 262 -16.53 26.70 3.51
N GLU A 263 -16.19 27.99 3.44
CA GLU A 263 -14.97 28.55 4.05
C GLU A 263 -14.97 28.38 5.58
N GLU A 264 -16.08 28.65 6.22
CA GLU A 264 -16.22 28.48 7.67
C GLU A 264 -16.09 27.01 8.09
N ALA A 265 -16.72 26.09 7.34
CA ALA A 265 -16.62 24.65 7.60
C ALA A 265 -15.17 24.15 7.49
N VAL A 266 -14.40 24.63 6.49
CA VAL A 266 -12.97 24.31 6.36
C VAL A 266 -12.15 24.84 7.52
N LYS A 267 -12.41 26.08 7.96
CA LYS A 267 -11.74 26.66 9.14
C LYS A 267 -11.99 25.86 10.40
N GLN A 268 -13.23 25.41 10.61
CA GLN A 268 -13.61 24.59 11.77
C GLN A 268 -13.00 23.20 11.73
N ALA A 269 -12.87 22.60 10.53
CA ALA A 269 -12.29 21.26 10.35
C ALA A 269 -10.79 21.20 10.66
N GLN A 270 -10.08 22.32 10.63
CA GLN A 270 -8.64 22.42 10.93
C GLN A 270 -7.76 21.42 10.18
N TYR A 271 -8.06 21.16 8.91
CA TYR A 271 -7.27 20.26 8.09
C TYR A 271 -5.81 20.71 7.97
N PRO A 272 -4.85 19.76 7.93
CA PRO A 272 -3.45 20.08 7.69
C PRO A 272 -3.24 20.87 6.40
N SER A 273 -2.24 21.76 6.40
CA SER A 273 -1.88 22.53 5.20
C SER A 273 -1.57 21.61 4.02
N GLY A 274 -2.02 21.97 2.84
CA GLY A 274 -1.83 21.20 1.62
C GLY A 274 -2.86 20.07 1.42
N SER A 275 -3.81 19.88 2.34
CA SER A 275 -4.92 18.94 2.16
C SER A 275 -5.79 19.30 0.95
N LEU A 276 -6.37 18.29 0.33
CA LEU A 276 -7.38 18.45 -0.73
C LEU A 276 -8.75 18.14 -0.13
N VAL A 277 -9.70 19.05 -0.36
CA VAL A 277 -11.05 18.92 0.21
C VAL A 277 -12.10 18.88 -0.89
N LYS A 278 -12.91 17.82 -0.89
CA LYS A 278 -14.11 17.71 -1.69
C LYS A 278 -15.30 18.14 -0.84
N PHE A 279 -16.05 19.15 -1.32
CA PHE A 279 -17.29 19.53 -0.68
C PHE A 279 -18.48 18.70 -1.19
N VAL A 280 -19.29 18.23 -0.28
CA VAL A 280 -20.58 17.62 -0.55
C VAL A 280 -21.64 18.55 0.05
N LEU A 281 -22.37 19.24 -0.81
CA LEU A 281 -23.43 20.15 -0.35
C LEU A 281 -24.67 19.33 -0.06
N THR A 282 -25.21 19.51 1.15
CA THR A 282 -26.43 18.86 1.64
C THR A 282 -27.50 19.90 1.96
N GLY A 283 -28.75 19.46 2.14
CA GLY A 283 -29.87 20.33 2.47
C GLY A 283 -30.77 20.67 1.28
N PHE A 284 -31.86 21.32 1.57
CA PHE A 284 -32.85 21.72 0.56
C PHE A 284 -32.67 23.18 0.17
N ARG A 285 -32.69 23.44 -1.13
CA ARG A 285 -32.82 24.78 -1.67
C ARG A 285 -34.34 25.08 -1.77
N SER A 286 -34.80 26.07 -1.03
CA SER A 286 -36.18 26.58 -1.16
C SER A 286 -36.36 27.35 -2.47
#